data_b70337fa4ccfc75afa89ce43e887a1a1
#
_entry.id   b70337fa4ccfc75afa89ce43e887a1a1
#
_cell.length_a   1.000
_cell.length_b   1.000
_cell.length_c   1.000
_cell.angle_alpha   90.00
_cell.angle_beta   90.00
_cell.angle_gamma   90.00
#
_symmetry.space_group_name_H-M   'P 1'
#
loop_
_entity.id
_entity.type
_entity.pdbx_description
1 polymer ?
#
loop_
_entity_poly.entity_id
_entity_poly.type
_entity_poly.pdbx_seq_one_letter_code
_entity_poly.pdbx_strand_id
1 'polypeptide(L)'
;EQGREQLKARLLSFEKEAARRSAGEENEEIRLLRERMESVYPHENLKNLYTKTTVSELKKAGMEEAAEEAYHLFEEKELVPYLPRFIREEEKVSGTARGSAYHKALELFPFAEYAGRLGRKAAGGAPDPAEVKAILDRMTEEGTLLKEFREAVNPGKIAQFLESSLAARMAQAAARGRLYKEQPFVLGLPAKTLDDSFPEEETVLIQGIIDVYLEEEDGLVVADYKTDSVTCPQELINRYQVQLDYYA
;
A
#
# COMPACT_ATOMS: atom_id res chain seq x y z
N GLU A 1 -36.54 -71.48 3.63
CA GLU A 1 -35.79 -71.61 4.90
C GLU A 1 -34.27 -71.45 4.69
N GLN A 2 -33.66 -72.11 3.71
CA GLN A 2 -32.22 -72.10 3.45
C GLN A 2 -31.67 -70.70 3.10
N GLY A 3 -32.40 -69.86 2.36
CA GLY A 3 -31.99 -68.51 1.99
C GLY A 3 -31.94 -67.53 3.19
N ARG A 4 -32.80 -67.77 4.17
CA ARG A 4 -32.86 -66.91 5.38
C ARG A 4 -31.73 -67.22 6.34
N GLU A 5 -31.30 -68.47 6.40
CA GLU A 5 -30.13 -68.92 7.18
C GLU A 5 -28.82 -68.40 6.60
N GLN A 6 -28.70 -68.44 5.27
CA GLN A 6 -27.55 -67.86 4.58
C GLN A 6 -27.42 -66.34 4.77
N LEU A 7 -28.56 -65.61 4.78
CA LEU A 7 -28.57 -64.18 5.01
C LEU A 7 -28.16 -63.79 6.43
N LYS A 8 -28.67 -64.62 7.44
CA LYS A 8 -28.29 -64.49 8.85
C LYS A 8 -26.80 -64.72 9.06
N ALA A 9 -26.26 -65.78 8.46
CA ALA A 9 -24.83 -66.05 8.53
C ALA A 9 -23.96 -64.93 7.93
N ARG A 10 -24.39 -64.37 6.86
CA ARG A 10 -23.72 -63.16 6.25
C ARG A 10 -23.80 -61.95 7.14
N LEU A 11 -24.98 -61.65 7.71
CA LEU A 11 -25.14 -60.53 8.65
C LEU A 11 -24.25 -60.70 9.88
N LEU A 12 -24.21 -61.87 10.46
CA LEU A 12 -23.35 -62.19 11.62
C LEU A 12 -21.84 -62.09 11.26
N SER A 13 -21.45 -62.47 10.05
CA SER A 13 -20.05 -62.25 9.60
C SER A 13 -19.72 -60.79 9.43
N PHE A 14 -20.64 -59.97 8.88
CA PHE A 14 -20.48 -58.52 8.76
C PHE A 14 -20.41 -57.82 10.13
N GLU A 15 -21.27 -58.25 11.09
CA GLU A 15 -21.25 -57.72 12.45
C GLU A 15 -19.96 -58.09 13.19
N LYS A 16 -19.44 -59.31 13.02
CA LYS A 16 -18.16 -59.73 13.56
C LYS A 16 -16.97 -58.97 12.93
N GLU A 17 -17.04 -58.69 11.66
CA GLU A 17 -16.01 -57.94 10.94
C GLU A 17 -16.06 -56.45 11.29
N ALA A 18 -17.26 -55.89 11.47
CA ALA A 18 -17.45 -54.53 11.98
C ALA A 18 -17.00 -54.40 13.43
N ALA A 19 -17.30 -55.42 14.29
CA ALA A 19 -16.85 -55.46 15.68
C ALA A 19 -15.32 -55.63 15.79
N ARG A 20 -14.69 -56.39 14.90
CA ARG A 20 -13.21 -56.49 14.82
C ARG A 20 -12.58 -55.21 14.38
N ARG A 21 -13.19 -54.50 13.46
CA ARG A 21 -12.76 -53.15 13.03
C ARG A 21 -12.92 -52.11 14.14
N SER A 22 -13.94 -52.24 14.99
CA SER A 22 -14.15 -51.38 16.15
C SER A 22 -13.35 -51.79 17.40
N ALA A 23 -12.82 -52.99 17.48
CA ALA A 23 -12.11 -53.55 18.65
C ALA A 23 -10.57 -53.48 18.53
N GLY A 24 -10.00 -52.49 17.79
CA GLY A 24 -8.67 -52.05 18.12
C GLY A 24 -7.47 -52.69 17.42
N GLU A 25 -7.63 -53.33 16.26
CA GLU A 25 -6.50 -53.38 15.32
C GLU A 25 -6.63 -52.20 14.38
N GLU A 26 -6.14 -51.06 14.84
CA GLU A 26 -6.01 -49.88 14.00
C GLU A 26 -5.06 -50.26 12.85
N ASN A 27 -5.62 -50.41 11.64
CA ASN A 27 -4.82 -50.70 10.46
C ASN A 27 -3.70 -49.66 10.37
N GLU A 28 -2.47 -50.12 10.14
CA GLU A 28 -1.29 -49.23 10.06
C GLU A 28 -1.50 -48.06 9.10
N GLU A 29 -2.29 -48.23 8.02
CA GLU A 29 -2.69 -47.19 7.09
C GLU A 29 -3.61 -46.14 7.73
N ILE A 30 -4.54 -46.57 8.61
CA ILE A 30 -5.44 -45.66 9.34
C ILE A 30 -4.65 -44.86 10.38
N ARG A 31 -3.70 -45.51 11.06
CA ARG A 31 -2.80 -44.84 12.00
C ARG A 31 -1.95 -43.79 11.30
N LEU A 32 -1.33 -44.14 10.15
CA LEU A 32 -0.55 -43.18 9.34
C LEU A 32 -1.40 -42.03 8.78
N LEU A 33 -2.63 -42.32 8.38
CA LEU A 33 -3.59 -41.28 7.95
C LEU A 33 -3.94 -40.36 9.11
N ARG A 34 -4.21 -40.89 10.30
CA ARG A 34 -4.49 -40.10 11.50
C ARG A 34 -3.30 -39.24 11.88
N GLU A 35 -2.09 -39.82 11.96
CA GLU A 35 -0.86 -39.05 12.22
C GLU A 35 -0.65 -37.89 11.22
N ARG A 36 -0.97 -38.11 9.94
CA ARG A 36 -0.91 -37.05 8.93
C ARG A 36 -2.00 -36.00 9.09
N MET A 37 -3.21 -36.41 9.47
CA MET A 37 -4.33 -35.47 9.69
C MET A 37 -4.22 -34.71 11.00
N GLU A 38 -3.59 -35.31 12.01
CA GLU A 38 -3.33 -34.70 13.32
C GLU A 38 -1.97 -33.97 13.36
N SER A 39 -1.15 -34.09 12.30
CA SER A 39 0.12 -33.37 12.23
C SER A 39 -0.15 -31.86 12.19
N VAL A 40 0.26 -31.20 13.25
CA VAL A 40 0.26 -29.73 13.32
C VAL A 40 1.45 -29.24 12.47
N TYR A 41 1.18 -28.29 11.61
CA TYR A 41 2.26 -27.64 10.83
C TYR A 41 3.27 -27.01 11.79
N PRO A 42 4.57 -27.42 11.75
CA PRO A 42 5.55 -26.99 12.76
C PRO A 42 5.82 -25.48 12.77
N HIS A 43 5.37 -24.77 11.73
CA HIS A 43 5.52 -23.32 11.58
C HIS A 43 4.16 -22.63 11.57
N GLU A 44 3.23 -23.02 12.45
CA GLU A 44 1.90 -22.42 12.52
C GLU A 44 1.96 -20.93 12.84
N ASN A 45 2.97 -20.50 13.59
CA ASN A 45 3.32 -19.11 13.87
C ASN A 45 3.68 -18.28 12.62
N LEU A 46 4.00 -18.94 11.49
CA LEU A 46 4.29 -18.27 10.20
C LEU A 46 3.08 -18.24 9.27
N LYS A 47 1.96 -18.82 9.65
CA LYS A 47 0.80 -19.06 8.78
C LYS A 47 0.24 -17.78 8.15
N ASN A 48 0.27 -16.67 8.89
CA ASN A 48 -0.23 -15.38 8.44
C ASN A 48 0.90 -14.39 8.12
N LEU A 49 2.16 -14.82 8.22
CA LEU A 49 3.30 -13.98 7.93
C LEU A 49 3.45 -13.82 6.41
N TYR A 50 3.38 -12.60 5.94
CA TYR A 50 3.71 -12.24 4.57
C TYR A 50 5.21 -11.93 4.48
N THR A 51 5.85 -12.39 3.41
CA THR A 51 7.28 -12.16 3.18
C THR A 51 7.58 -10.75 2.66
N LYS A 52 6.56 -10.10 2.09
CA LYS A 52 6.66 -8.80 1.47
C LYS A 52 5.34 -8.04 1.56
N THR A 53 5.43 -6.75 1.86
CA THR A 53 4.29 -5.83 1.89
C THR A 53 4.68 -4.46 1.35
N THR A 54 3.70 -3.58 1.15
CA THR A 54 3.92 -2.19 0.75
C THR A 54 3.55 -1.25 1.88
N VAL A 55 4.19 -0.07 1.91
CA VAL A 55 3.84 1.00 2.88
C VAL A 55 2.36 1.38 2.77
N SER A 56 1.79 1.35 1.56
CA SER A 56 0.37 1.63 1.34
C SER A 56 -0.57 0.58 1.93
N GLU A 57 -0.17 -0.70 1.92
CA GLU A 57 -0.94 -1.79 2.56
C GLU A 57 -0.86 -1.70 4.07
N LEU A 58 0.32 -1.44 4.64
CA LEU A 58 0.48 -1.24 6.09
C LEU A 58 -0.34 -0.06 6.60
N LYS A 59 -0.32 1.06 5.87
CA LYS A 59 -1.15 2.23 6.18
C LYS A 59 -2.63 1.87 6.17
N LYS A 60 -3.08 1.09 5.17
CA LYS A 60 -4.48 0.69 5.05
C LYS A 60 -4.89 -0.22 6.20
N ALA A 61 -4.06 -1.20 6.57
CA ALA A 61 -4.30 -2.08 7.71
C ALA A 61 -4.41 -1.28 9.02
N GLY A 62 -3.49 -0.37 9.31
CA GLY A 62 -3.57 0.50 10.50
C GLY A 62 -4.78 1.44 10.51
N MET A 63 -5.28 1.86 9.33
CA MET A 63 -6.52 2.64 9.25
C MET A 63 -7.76 1.76 9.43
N GLU A 64 -7.74 0.50 9.01
CA GLU A 64 -8.81 -0.46 9.23
C GLU A 64 -8.91 -0.85 10.70
N GLU A 65 -7.79 -1.10 11.38
CA GLU A 65 -7.76 -1.34 12.83
C GLU A 65 -8.31 -0.14 13.63
N ALA A 66 -7.86 1.08 13.33
CA ALA A 66 -8.39 2.28 13.95
C ALA A 66 -9.87 2.55 13.61
N ALA A 67 -10.33 2.07 12.45
CA ALA A 67 -11.73 2.14 12.05
C ALA A 67 -12.56 1.05 12.73
N GLU A 68 -12.03 -0.17 12.90
CA GLU A 68 -12.71 -1.25 13.63
C GLU A 68 -12.92 -0.91 15.10
N GLU A 69 -11.94 -0.29 15.77
CA GLU A 69 -12.13 0.26 17.12
C GLU A 69 -13.23 1.34 17.19
N ALA A 70 -13.43 2.10 16.11
CA ALA A 70 -14.50 3.09 15.99
C ALA A 70 -15.84 2.51 15.48
N TYR A 71 -15.80 1.37 14.76
CA TYR A 71 -16.94 0.76 14.05
C TYR A 71 -17.68 -0.33 14.82
N HIS A 72 -17.29 -0.67 16.04
CA HIS A 72 -18.16 -1.52 16.90
C HIS A 72 -19.56 -0.92 17.18
N LEU A 73 -19.92 0.12 16.45
CA LEU A 73 -21.20 0.82 16.59
C LEU A 73 -22.08 0.89 15.32
N PHE A 74 -21.63 0.53 14.10
CA PHE A 74 -22.52 0.60 12.91
C PHE A 74 -22.14 -0.36 11.76
N GLU A 75 -23.02 -1.30 11.50
CA GLU A 75 -23.53 -1.93 10.26
C GLU A 75 -22.60 -2.52 9.15
N GLU A 76 -23.05 -3.72 8.72
CA GLU A 76 -22.55 -4.55 7.63
C GLU A 76 -22.32 -3.79 6.31
N LYS A 77 -21.11 -3.95 5.75
CA LYS A 77 -20.81 -3.48 4.39
C LYS A 77 -21.27 -4.51 3.35
N GLU A 78 -22.19 -4.10 2.48
CA GLU A 78 -22.46 -4.81 1.23
C GLU A 78 -21.17 -4.96 0.42
N LEU A 79 -20.83 -6.20 0.05
CA LEU A 79 -19.72 -6.54 -0.85
C LEU A 79 -20.04 -6.01 -2.25
N VAL A 80 -19.44 -4.89 -2.64
CA VAL A 80 -19.51 -4.40 -4.01
C VAL A 80 -18.63 -5.28 -4.89
N PRO A 81 -19.16 -5.93 -5.95
CA PRO A 81 -18.38 -6.77 -6.83
C PRO A 81 -17.25 -5.95 -7.50
N TYR A 82 -16.03 -6.50 -7.49
CA TYR A 82 -14.89 -5.93 -8.21
C TYR A 82 -15.16 -5.98 -9.72
N LEU A 83 -15.47 -4.83 -10.32
CA LEU A 83 -15.62 -4.69 -11.77
C LEU A 83 -14.26 -4.36 -12.40
N PRO A 84 -13.80 -5.15 -13.40
CA PRO A 84 -12.58 -4.84 -14.12
C PRO A 84 -12.61 -3.45 -14.78
N ARG A 85 -11.46 -2.76 -14.80
CA ARG A 85 -11.32 -1.37 -15.28
C ARG A 85 -11.88 -1.10 -16.69
N PHE A 86 -11.91 -2.10 -17.57
CA PHE A 86 -12.40 -1.97 -18.96
C PHE A 86 -13.94 -1.93 -19.09
N ILE A 87 -14.69 -2.15 -17.98
CA ILE A 87 -16.16 -2.10 -17.96
C ILE A 87 -16.67 -0.75 -17.40
N ARG A 88 -15.78 0.08 -16.84
CA ARG A 88 -16.16 1.39 -16.33
C ARG A 88 -16.29 2.38 -17.49
N GLU A 89 -17.51 2.81 -17.77
CA GLU A 89 -17.77 3.96 -18.64
C GLU A 89 -17.11 5.22 -18.06
N GLU A 90 -16.74 6.18 -18.91
CA GLU A 90 -16.02 7.44 -18.66
C GLU A 90 -16.38 8.10 -17.33
N GLU A 91 -15.72 7.70 -16.25
CA GLU A 91 -15.81 8.42 -14.98
C GLU A 91 -14.95 9.67 -15.06
N LYS A 92 -15.54 10.81 -14.69
CA LYS A 92 -14.83 12.02 -14.28
C LYS A 92 -13.57 11.63 -13.52
N VAL A 93 -12.41 12.17 -13.93
CA VAL A 93 -11.08 11.88 -13.38
C VAL A 93 -11.17 11.62 -11.87
N SER A 94 -11.00 10.37 -11.47
CA SER A 94 -11.15 9.96 -10.07
C SER A 94 -10.15 10.74 -9.21
N GLY A 95 -10.45 10.94 -7.93
CA GLY A 95 -9.52 11.64 -7.02
C GLY A 95 -8.11 11.07 -7.08
N THR A 96 -7.98 9.75 -7.26
CA THR A 96 -6.72 9.01 -7.43
C THR A 96 -5.98 9.39 -8.71
N ALA A 97 -6.68 9.48 -9.85
CA ALA A 97 -6.07 9.87 -11.12
C ALA A 97 -5.59 11.34 -11.10
N ARG A 98 -6.32 12.21 -10.40
CA ARG A 98 -5.89 13.60 -10.17
C ARG A 98 -4.65 13.65 -9.29
N GLY A 99 -4.59 12.88 -8.20
CA GLY A 99 -3.40 12.75 -7.36
C GLY A 99 -2.18 12.39 -8.20
N SER A 100 -2.25 11.30 -8.97
CA SER A 100 -1.17 10.85 -9.85
C SER A 100 -0.70 11.91 -10.85
N ALA A 101 -1.63 12.75 -11.35
CA ALA A 101 -1.28 13.84 -12.26
C ALA A 101 -0.42 14.93 -11.58
N TYR A 102 -0.73 15.29 -10.32
CA TYR A 102 0.10 16.24 -9.57
C TYR A 102 1.47 15.67 -9.22
N HIS A 103 1.55 14.41 -8.77
CA HIS A 103 2.84 13.74 -8.52
C HIS A 103 3.71 13.77 -9.79
N LYS A 104 3.14 13.37 -10.94
CA LYS A 104 3.88 13.37 -12.21
C LYS A 104 4.30 14.76 -12.67
N ALA A 105 3.45 15.76 -12.50
CA ALA A 105 3.79 17.14 -12.84
C ALA A 105 4.94 17.67 -11.96
N LEU A 106 4.94 17.38 -10.65
CA LEU A 106 5.99 17.81 -9.72
C LEU A 106 7.27 16.98 -9.88
N GLU A 107 7.17 15.68 -10.18
CA GLU A 107 8.32 14.85 -10.54
C GLU A 107 9.09 15.47 -11.73
N LEU A 108 8.38 15.88 -12.76
CA LEU A 108 8.98 16.41 -13.99
C LEU A 108 9.33 17.91 -13.89
N PHE A 109 8.83 18.63 -12.87
CA PHE A 109 9.07 20.06 -12.74
C PHE A 109 10.58 20.39 -12.64
N PRO A 110 11.08 21.38 -13.42
CA PRO A 110 12.51 21.71 -13.51
C PRO A 110 12.97 22.58 -12.34
N PHE A 111 12.95 22.07 -11.10
CA PHE A 111 13.28 22.82 -9.89
C PHE A 111 14.62 23.55 -9.94
N ALA A 112 15.64 22.96 -10.58
CA ALA A 112 16.98 23.53 -10.65
C ALA A 112 16.99 24.90 -11.37
N GLU A 113 16.14 25.09 -12.39
CA GLU A 113 16.04 26.35 -13.16
C GLU A 113 15.52 27.49 -12.30
N TYR A 114 14.85 27.19 -11.22
CA TYR A 114 14.20 28.13 -10.32
C TYR A 114 14.94 28.33 -8.99
N ALA A 115 16.16 27.84 -8.88
CA ALA A 115 16.98 28.02 -7.68
C ALA A 115 17.16 29.50 -7.37
N GLY A 116 16.84 29.91 -6.13
CA GLY A 116 16.86 31.31 -5.70
C GLY A 116 15.62 32.13 -6.03
N ARG A 117 14.69 31.61 -6.86
CA ARG A 117 13.38 32.25 -7.15
C ARG A 117 12.26 31.68 -6.25
N LEU A 118 12.22 30.36 -6.03
CA LEU A 118 11.15 29.74 -5.26
C LEU A 118 11.14 30.17 -3.78
N GLY A 119 10.00 30.07 -3.16
CA GLY A 119 9.78 30.51 -1.79
C GLY A 119 9.60 32.03 -1.62
N ARG A 120 9.51 32.80 -2.70
CA ARG A 120 9.34 34.25 -2.67
C ARG A 120 8.05 34.68 -3.34
N LYS A 121 7.28 35.55 -2.66
CA LYS A 121 6.04 36.14 -3.19
C LYS A 121 6.27 37.46 -3.98
N ALA A 122 7.52 37.94 -4.04
CA ALA A 122 7.83 39.23 -4.71
C ALA A 122 7.93 39.06 -6.24
N ALA A 123 7.85 40.19 -6.95
CA ALA A 123 8.07 40.23 -8.40
C ALA A 123 9.44 39.57 -8.75
N GLY A 124 9.44 38.62 -9.70
CA GLY A 124 10.63 37.83 -10.04
C GLY A 124 10.89 36.66 -9.08
N GLY A 125 9.95 36.34 -8.16
CA GLY A 125 9.98 35.18 -7.26
C GLY A 125 9.46 33.89 -7.91
N ALA A 126 8.69 33.11 -7.14
CA ALA A 126 8.09 31.85 -7.63
C ALA A 126 7.24 32.13 -8.89
N PRO A 127 7.20 31.15 -9.84
CA PRO A 127 6.37 31.29 -11.04
C PRO A 127 4.90 31.52 -10.69
N ASP A 128 4.27 32.44 -11.38
CA ASP A 128 2.83 32.68 -11.27
C ASP A 128 2.03 31.54 -11.97
N PRO A 129 0.70 31.48 -11.81
CA PRO A 129 -0.11 30.46 -12.47
C PRO A 129 0.00 30.46 -14.00
N ALA A 130 0.26 31.56 -14.63
CA ALA A 130 0.41 31.67 -16.10
C ALA A 130 1.77 31.09 -16.54
N GLU A 131 2.83 31.42 -15.81
CA GLU A 131 4.17 30.85 -16.03
C GLU A 131 4.17 29.32 -15.79
N VAL A 132 3.55 28.85 -14.69
CA VAL A 132 3.40 27.40 -14.43
C VAL A 132 2.62 26.73 -15.56
N LYS A 133 1.54 27.35 -16.03
CA LYS A 133 0.78 26.84 -17.17
C LYS A 133 1.66 26.67 -18.40
N ALA A 134 2.46 27.68 -18.74
CA ALA A 134 3.37 27.61 -19.88
C ALA A 134 4.43 26.51 -19.74
N ILE A 135 4.95 26.28 -18.51
CA ILE A 135 5.88 25.18 -18.22
C ILE A 135 5.21 23.82 -18.48
N LEU A 136 4.01 23.61 -17.95
CA LEU A 136 3.28 22.35 -18.12
C LEU A 136 2.87 22.12 -19.58
N ASP A 137 2.47 23.17 -20.29
CA ASP A 137 2.12 23.09 -21.72
C ASP A 137 3.37 22.70 -22.55
N ARG A 138 4.53 23.33 -22.30
CA ARG A 138 5.81 22.96 -22.90
C ARG A 138 6.17 21.49 -22.64
N MET A 139 6.07 21.02 -21.39
CA MET A 139 6.33 19.62 -21.04
C MET A 139 5.42 18.67 -21.79
N THR A 140 4.18 19.08 -22.07
CA THR A 140 3.22 18.28 -22.85
C THR A 140 3.57 18.28 -24.34
N GLU A 141 3.99 19.41 -24.90
CA GLU A 141 4.44 19.55 -26.30
C GLU A 141 5.72 18.74 -26.56
N GLU A 142 6.63 18.68 -25.58
CA GLU A 142 7.84 17.87 -25.60
C GLU A 142 7.57 16.38 -25.38
N GLY A 143 6.34 15.99 -25.03
CA GLY A 143 5.94 14.61 -24.78
C GLY A 143 6.39 14.02 -23.45
N THR A 144 6.94 14.84 -22.53
CA THR A 144 7.39 14.41 -21.21
C THR A 144 6.22 14.27 -20.23
N LEU A 145 5.20 15.15 -20.33
CA LEU A 145 3.97 15.09 -19.55
C LEU A 145 2.80 14.69 -20.45
N LEU A 146 2.05 13.66 -20.05
CA LEU A 146 0.85 13.24 -20.79
C LEU A 146 -0.23 14.33 -20.74
N LYS A 147 -0.94 14.50 -21.85
CA LYS A 147 -2.02 15.47 -21.99
C LYS A 147 -3.11 15.29 -20.93
N GLU A 148 -3.47 14.05 -20.62
CA GLU A 148 -4.44 13.72 -19.59
C GLU A 148 -4.01 14.22 -18.19
N PHE A 149 -2.73 14.10 -17.86
CA PHE A 149 -2.18 14.65 -16.61
C PHE A 149 -2.18 16.17 -16.63
N ARG A 150 -1.81 16.77 -17.78
CA ARG A 150 -1.83 18.22 -17.93
C ARG A 150 -3.23 18.80 -17.71
N GLU A 151 -4.27 18.17 -18.23
CA GLU A 151 -5.67 18.61 -18.08
C GLU A 151 -6.18 18.44 -16.64
N ALA A 152 -5.69 17.45 -15.90
CA ALA A 152 -6.09 17.18 -14.50
C ALA A 152 -5.41 18.10 -13.48
N VAL A 153 -4.31 18.78 -13.84
CA VAL A 153 -3.53 19.63 -12.95
C VAL A 153 -3.97 21.10 -13.03
N ASN A 154 -4.21 21.72 -11.88
CA ASN A 154 -4.46 23.15 -11.76
C ASN A 154 -3.13 23.90 -11.55
N PRO A 155 -2.68 24.73 -12.52
CA PRO A 155 -1.44 25.50 -12.42
C PRO A 155 -1.36 26.40 -11.18
N GLY A 156 -2.51 26.95 -10.73
CA GLY A 156 -2.57 27.81 -9.55
C GLY A 156 -2.19 27.07 -8.25
N LYS A 157 -2.53 25.78 -8.12
CA LYS A 157 -2.13 24.99 -6.95
C LYS A 157 -0.64 24.69 -6.96
N ILE A 158 -0.07 24.41 -8.12
CA ILE A 158 1.38 24.25 -8.24
C ILE A 158 2.09 25.58 -7.94
N ALA A 159 1.63 26.69 -8.49
CA ALA A 159 2.19 28.00 -8.20
C ALA A 159 2.19 28.30 -6.69
N GLN A 160 1.08 28.01 -6.01
CA GLN A 160 0.98 28.15 -4.55
C GLN A 160 2.02 27.29 -3.81
N PHE A 161 2.22 26.04 -4.22
CA PHE A 161 3.26 25.17 -3.66
C PHE A 161 4.67 25.75 -3.89
N LEU A 162 4.94 26.28 -5.07
CA LEU A 162 6.25 26.86 -5.42
C LEU A 162 6.61 28.11 -4.61
N GLU A 163 5.64 28.75 -3.95
CA GLU A 163 5.89 29.84 -2.98
C GLU A 163 6.36 29.33 -1.60
N SER A 164 6.31 28.01 -1.35
CA SER A 164 6.66 27.44 -0.06
C SER A 164 8.18 27.42 0.20
N SER A 165 8.55 27.41 1.48
CA SER A 165 9.95 27.21 1.88
C SER A 165 10.49 25.85 1.45
N LEU A 166 9.65 24.81 1.43
CA LEU A 166 10.02 23.48 0.96
C LEU A 166 10.42 23.52 -0.53
N ALA A 167 9.61 24.17 -1.38
CA ALA A 167 9.94 24.32 -2.81
C ALA A 167 11.27 25.07 -3.03
N ALA A 168 11.56 26.10 -2.20
CA ALA A 168 12.84 26.78 -2.24
C ALA A 168 14.02 25.86 -1.91
N ARG A 169 13.88 25.02 -0.88
CA ARG A 169 14.89 24.02 -0.48
C ARG A 169 15.08 22.99 -1.59
N MET A 170 13.98 22.49 -2.16
CA MET A 170 14.01 21.53 -3.28
C MET A 170 14.75 22.11 -4.49
N ALA A 171 14.51 23.39 -4.85
CA ALA A 171 15.19 24.02 -5.96
C ALA A 171 16.70 24.19 -5.71
N GLN A 172 17.10 24.54 -4.49
CA GLN A 172 18.51 24.63 -4.11
C GLN A 172 19.20 23.26 -4.12
N ALA A 173 18.53 22.23 -3.62
CA ALA A 173 19.00 20.85 -3.67
C ALA A 173 19.13 20.36 -5.12
N ALA A 174 18.13 20.64 -5.96
CA ALA A 174 18.15 20.29 -7.39
C ALA A 174 19.34 20.93 -8.12
N ALA A 175 19.62 22.21 -7.87
CA ALA A 175 20.77 22.91 -8.46
C ALA A 175 22.11 22.33 -8.05
N ARG A 176 22.17 21.60 -6.92
CA ARG A 176 23.36 20.89 -6.41
C ARG A 176 23.39 19.40 -6.79
N GLY A 177 22.38 18.90 -7.52
CA GLY A 177 22.23 17.49 -7.83
C GLY A 177 21.87 16.61 -6.62
N ARG A 178 21.22 17.21 -5.61
CA ARG A 178 20.86 16.55 -4.32
C ARG A 178 19.34 16.48 -4.10
N LEU A 179 18.56 16.58 -5.15
CA LEU A 179 17.11 16.35 -5.14
C LEU A 179 16.79 15.06 -5.85
N TYR A 180 16.15 14.13 -5.15
CA TYR A 180 15.75 12.82 -5.66
C TYR A 180 14.23 12.75 -5.67
N LYS A 181 13.66 12.24 -6.76
CA LYS A 181 12.21 12.18 -6.98
C LYS A 181 11.81 10.77 -7.38
N GLU A 182 10.63 10.31 -6.93
CA GLU A 182 10.06 8.98 -7.23
C GLU A 182 11.08 7.85 -6.99
N GLN A 183 11.69 7.84 -5.80
CA GLN A 183 12.73 6.87 -5.48
C GLN A 183 12.14 5.59 -4.89
N PRO A 184 12.26 4.45 -5.58
CA PRO A 184 11.87 3.17 -5.01
C PRO A 184 12.84 2.75 -3.91
N PHE A 185 12.29 2.14 -2.85
CA PHE A 185 13.09 1.55 -1.78
C PHE A 185 12.54 0.18 -1.36
N VAL A 186 13.41 -0.62 -0.75
CA VAL A 186 13.05 -1.86 -0.07
C VAL A 186 13.77 -1.87 1.27
N LEU A 187 13.02 -2.07 2.34
CA LEU A 187 13.51 -2.13 3.72
C LEU A 187 13.13 -3.48 4.32
N GLY A 188 14.07 -4.15 4.99
CA GLY A 188 13.80 -5.33 5.80
C GLY A 188 13.56 -4.94 7.25
N LEU A 189 12.41 -5.30 7.80
CA LEU A 189 12.11 -5.12 9.22
C LEU A 189 11.87 -6.46 9.90
N PRO A 190 12.24 -6.62 11.21
CA PRO A 190 11.81 -7.76 11.99
C PRO A 190 10.28 -7.87 11.97
N ALA A 191 9.77 -9.08 11.70
CA ALA A 191 8.33 -9.30 11.56
C ALA A 191 7.54 -8.83 12.79
N LYS A 192 8.10 -9.02 13.99
CA LYS A 192 7.53 -8.57 15.26
C LYS A 192 7.30 -7.06 15.35
N THR A 193 8.02 -6.26 14.57
CA THR A 193 7.81 -4.80 14.50
C THR A 193 6.47 -4.46 13.84
N LEU A 194 5.94 -5.37 13.03
CA LEU A 194 4.67 -5.20 12.33
C LEU A 194 3.49 -5.76 13.11
N ASP A 195 3.71 -6.89 13.82
CA ASP A 195 2.71 -7.54 14.65
C ASP A 195 3.43 -8.34 15.75
N ASP A 196 3.02 -8.15 17.01
CA ASP A 196 3.60 -8.82 18.18
C ASP A 196 3.45 -10.35 18.15
N SER A 197 2.50 -10.87 17.37
CA SER A 197 2.28 -12.31 17.17
C SER A 197 3.31 -12.96 16.24
N PHE A 198 4.05 -12.17 15.47
CA PHE A 198 5.05 -12.67 14.54
C PHE A 198 6.39 -12.96 15.23
N PRO A 199 7.15 -13.96 14.73
CA PRO A 199 8.47 -14.28 15.27
C PRO A 199 9.47 -13.13 15.06
N GLU A 200 10.34 -12.93 16.04
CA GLU A 200 11.38 -11.88 16.00
C GLU A 200 12.50 -12.21 15.00
N GLU A 201 12.75 -13.50 14.77
CA GLU A 201 13.81 -13.97 13.87
C GLU A 201 13.45 -13.82 12.39
N GLU A 202 12.18 -13.62 12.07
CA GLU A 202 11.71 -13.47 10.70
C GLU A 202 11.79 -12.02 10.25
N THR A 203 12.06 -11.84 8.96
CA THR A 203 12.16 -10.52 8.33
C THR A 203 11.08 -10.36 7.26
N VAL A 204 10.35 -9.26 7.33
CA VAL A 204 9.40 -8.84 6.29
C VAL A 204 10.03 -7.73 5.45
N LEU A 205 9.94 -7.86 4.13
CA LEU A 205 10.37 -6.83 3.21
C LEU A 205 9.24 -5.81 3.01
N ILE A 206 9.53 -4.55 3.31
CA ILE A 206 8.64 -3.42 3.03
C ILE A 206 9.16 -2.69 1.81
N GLN A 207 8.30 -2.46 0.84
CA GLN A 207 8.63 -1.69 -0.35
C GLN A 207 7.75 -0.45 -0.47
N GLY A 208 8.31 0.59 -1.04
CA GLY A 208 7.59 1.83 -1.32
C GLY A 208 8.29 2.68 -2.37
N ILE A 209 7.69 3.82 -2.65
CA ILE A 209 8.29 4.87 -3.48
C ILE A 209 8.20 6.14 -2.65
N ILE A 210 9.34 6.81 -2.46
CA ILE A 210 9.42 8.12 -1.84
C ILE A 210 9.20 9.15 -2.94
N ASP A 211 8.17 9.99 -2.81
CA ASP A 211 7.83 11.02 -3.79
C ASP A 211 9.01 11.96 -4.04
N VAL A 212 9.61 12.45 -2.95
CA VAL A 212 10.79 13.30 -3.00
C VAL A 212 11.59 13.23 -1.71
N TYR A 213 12.90 13.18 -1.84
CA TYR A 213 13.79 13.52 -0.76
C TYR A 213 14.93 14.42 -1.24
N LEU A 214 15.48 15.19 -0.33
CA LEU A 214 16.62 16.07 -0.59
C LEU A 214 17.68 15.92 0.50
N GLU A 215 18.93 16.01 0.08
CA GLU A 215 20.08 16.00 0.97
C GLU A 215 20.47 17.43 1.35
N GLU A 216 20.49 17.70 2.65
CA GLU A 216 20.97 18.94 3.23
C GLU A 216 22.26 18.67 4.04
N GLU A 217 22.87 19.74 4.59
CA GLU A 217 24.13 19.60 5.34
C GLU A 217 23.96 18.87 6.65
N ASP A 218 22.78 18.94 7.24
CA ASP A 218 22.41 18.40 8.54
C ASP A 218 21.56 17.11 8.46
N GLY A 219 21.25 16.62 7.24
CA GLY A 219 20.50 15.38 7.08
C GLY A 219 19.68 15.27 5.81
N LEU A 220 18.74 14.33 5.83
CA LEU A 220 17.79 14.09 4.76
C LEU A 220 16.44 14.73 5.11
N VAL A 221 15.78 15.28 4.12
CA VAL A 221 14.40 15.74 4.24
C VAL A 221 13.55 14.94 3.28
N VAL A 222 12.58 14.22 3.81
CA VAL A 222 11.60 13.47 3.03
C VAL A 222 10.31 14.26 2.95
N ALA A 223 9.71 14.31 1.79
CA ALA A 223 8.39 14.92 1.58
C ALA A 223 7.53 14.04 0.68
N ASP A 224 6.24 14.06 0.98
CA ASP A 224 5.21 13.29 0.29
C ASP A 224 4.08 14.24 -0.12
N TYR A 225 3.69 14.17 -1.41
CA TYR A 225 2.69 15.08 -1.96
C TYR A 225 1.29 14.54 -1.72
N LYS A 226 0.42 15.37 -1.14
CA LYS A 226 -0.98 15.02 -0.92
C LYS A 226 -1.91 16.07 -1.54
N THR A 227 -2.90 15.61 -2.28
CA THR A 227 -3.91 16.45 -2.94
C THR A 227 -5.24 16.46 -2.20
N ASP A 228 -5.27 15.88 -0.99
CA ASP A 228 -6.46 15.85 -0.14
C ASP A 228 -6.92 17.26 0.24
N SER A 229 -8.24 17.42 0.31
CA SER A 229 -8.84 18.61 0.93
C SER A 229 -9.00 18.35 2.40
N VAL A 230 -8.28 19.07 3.24
CA VAL A 230 -8.35 19.01 4.69
C VAL A 230 -8.68 20.38 5.28
N THR A 231 -9.29 20.39 6.46
CA THR A 231 -9.65 21.63 7.16
C THR A 231 -8.47 22.18 7.98
N CYS A 232 -7.59 21.30 8.43
CA CYS A 232 -6.39 21.69 9.16
C CYS A 232 -5.21 20.75 8.85
N PRO A 233 -3.96 21.21 9.03
CA PRO A 233 -2.76 20.40 8.80
C PRO A 233 -2.69 19.13 9.67
N GLN A 234 -3.27 19.15 10.87
CA GLN A 234 -3.25 18.01 11.79
C GLN A 234 -3.95 16.78 11.22
N GLU A 235 -4.99 16.97 10.40
CA GLU A 235 -5.67 15.86 9.72
C GLU A 235 -4.73 15.13 8.76
N LEU A 236 -3.85 15.86 8.05
CA LEU A 236 -2.84 15.23 7.19
C LEU A 236 -1.80 14.48 8.01
N ILE A 237 -1.30 15.07 9.09
CA ILE A 237 -0.33 14.44 9.98
C ILE A 237 -0.90 13.12 10.49
N ASN A 238 -2.08 13.14 11.11
CA ASN A 238 -2.71 11.94 11.66
C ASN A 238 -2.95 10.84 10.61
N ARG A 239 -3.24 11.24 9.36
CA ARG A 239 -3.53 10.31 8.26
C ARG A 239 -2.29 9.71 7.61
N TYR A 240 -1.17 10.44 7.60
CA TYR A 240 -0.01 10.10 6.77
C TYR A 240 1.30 9.94 7.56
N GLN A 241 1.33 10.20 8.87
CA GLN A 241 2.54 10.09 9.67
C GLN A 241 3.16 8.70 9.60
N VAL A 242 2.36 7.66 9.72
CA VAL A 242 2.83 6.26 9.62
C VAL A 242 3.60 6.01 8.30
N GLN A 243 3.14 6.60 7.20
CA GLN A 243 3.83 6.50 5.92
C GLN A 243 5.21 7.18 5.97
N LEU A 244 5.28 8.37 6.56
CA LEU A 244 6.55 9.11 6.68
C LEU A 244 7.52 8.44 7.65
N ASP A 245 7.01 7.81 8.71
CA ASP A 245 7.84 7.07 9.68
C ASP A 245 8.54 5.87 9.04
N TYR A 246 7.94 5.25 8.00
CA TYR A 246 8.61 4.21 7.21
C TYR A 246 9.60 4.77 6.18
N TYR A 247 9.52 6.06 5.86
CA TYR A 247 10.44 6.70 4.90
C TYR A 247 11.67 7.33 5.60
N ALA A 248 11.57 7.59 6.90
CA ALA A 248 12.62 8.22 7.72
C ALA A 248 13.57 7.18 8.36
#